data_14b738f50d7830b2356005b113e915d4
#
_entry.id   14b738f50d7830b2356005b113e915d4
#
_cell.length_a   1.000
_cell.length_b   1.000
_cell.length_c   1.000
_cell.angle_alpha   90.00
_cell.angle_beta   90.00
_cell.angle_gamma   90.00
#
_symmetry.space_group_name_H-M   'P 1'
#
loop_
_entity.id
_entity.type
_entity.pdbx_description
1 polymer ?
#
loop_
_entity_poly.entity_id
_entity_poly.type
_entity_poly.pdbx_seq_one_letter_code
_entity_poly.pdbx_strand_id
1 'polypeptide(L)'
;MNPTATFDRLSGILERFRLRARLHHAGELCGLHHFDAGEGHGYVHVLRRGQLAVSHPGACEVPQAMQFDEPTLLLYPRPFTHHFHNPPTEGADFTCARLDFEGGPDNPLARALPPLIALPLASVAGLELALALLFAETDRPRCGHRLLVDRIFEVVVIQLLRWLLDHPREAGVRPGFITGMAHPRLARALMAMHDAPGQAWTLARLAGCAGMSRTAFAGAFREVVGQTPADYLSGWRVALAQSRLRAGQPVKAMAEELGFANPSALSRAFAARVGLS
;
A
#
# COMPACT_ATOMS: atom_id res chain seq x y z
N MET A 1 -30.95 3.15 13.59
CA MET A 1 -29.79 2.60 12.86
C MET A 1 -29.46 3.59 11.75
N ASN A 2 -28.30 4.25 11.82
CA ASN A 2 -27.90 5.28 10.88
C ASN A 2 -27.52 4.60 9.53
N PRO A 3 -28.21 4.86 8.41
CA PRO A 3 -27.98 4.14 7.14
C PRO A 3 -26.71 4.55 6.38
N THR A 4 -25.89 5.41 6.94
CA THR A 4 -24.68 5.97 6.31
C THR A 4 -23.39 5.68 7.09
N ALA A 5 -23.32 4.62 7.89
CA ALA A 5 -22.03 4.17 8.39
C ALA A 5 -21.22 3.68 7.19
N THR A 6 -20.38 4.56 6.65
CA THR A 6 -19.42 4.22 5.59
C THR A 6 -18.57 3.06 6.12
N PHE A 7 -18.67 1.91 5.47
CA PHE A 7 -17.95 0.70 5.86
C PHE A 7 -16.44 0.96 5.73
N ASP A 8 -15.77 1.11 6.86
CA ASP A 8 -14.35 1.47 6.89
C ASP A 8 -13.48 0.26 6.53
N ARG A 9 -12.93 0.28 5.32
CA ARG A 9 -12.16 -0.80 4.72
C ARG A 9 -10.65 -0.69 4.97
N LEU A 10 -10.16 0.47 5.45
CA LEU A 10 -8.75 0.76 5.59
C LEU A 10 -8.23 0.78 7.01
N SER A 11 -9.00 1.29 7.97
CA SER A 11 -8.51 1.48 9.35
C SER A 11 -7.98 0.21 9.98
N GLY A 12 -8.71 -0.90 9.92
CA GLY A 12 -8.25 -2.16 10.51
C GLY A 12 -6.96 -2.71 9.89
N ILE A 13 -6.68 -2.36 8.62
CA ILE A 13 -5.46 -2.76 7.93
C ILE A 13 -4.30 -1.85 8.32
N LEU A 14 -4.53 -0.54 8.29
CA LEU A 14 -3.52 0.47 8.63
C LEU A 14 -3.14 0.46 10.12
N GLU A 15 -4.04 0.04 11.01
CA GLU A 15 -3.75 -0.21 12.41
C GLU A 15 -2.81 -1.41 12.61
N ARG A 16 -2.96 -2.46 11.80
CA ARG A 16 -2.14 -3.69 11.87
C ARG A 16 -0.84 -3.59 11.10
N PHE A 17 -0.83 -2.85 10.01
CA PHE A 17 0.31 -2.66 9.13
C PHE A 17 0.57 -1.17 8.98
N ARG A 18 1.08 -0.58 10.05
CA ARG A 18 1.29 0.87 10.12
C ARG A 18 2.16 1.35 8.99
N LEU A 19 1.69 2.42 8.36
CA LEU A 19 2.47 3.22 7.43
C LEU A 19 3.15 4.35 8.20
N ARG A 20 4.42 4.58 7.93
CA ARG A 20 5.15 5.77 8.37
C ARG A 20 5.73 6.49 7.18
N ALA A 21 5.55 7.78 7.15
CA ALA A 21 6.22 8.66 6.21
C ALA A 21 7.26 9.51 6.94
N ARG A 22 8.38 9.80 6.27
CA ARG A 22 9.42 10.69 6.79
C ARG A 22 9.88 11.62 5.69
N LEU A 23 9.80 12.92 5.93
CA LEU A 23 10.29 13.92 5.00
C LEU A 23 11.75 13.61 4.59
N HIS A 24 11.95 13.48 3.28
CA HIS A 24 13.25 13.25 2.67
C HIS A 24 13.81 14.51 2.02
N HIS A 25 12.98 15.21 1.23
CA HIS A 25 13.35 16.45 0.54
C HIS A 25 12.14 17.36 0.38
N ALA A 26 12.37 18.68 0.42
CA ALA A 26 11.39 19.69 0.04
C ALA A 26 12.12 20.87 -0.63
N GLY A 27 11.60 21.33 -1.76
CA GLY A 27 12.14 22.43 -2.55
C GLY A 27 12.55 22.01 -3.96
N GLU A 28 13.29 22.87 -4.62
CA GLU A 28 13.73 22.64 -6.00
C GLU A 28 14.82 21.56 -6.07
N LEU A 29 14.69 20.67 -7.06
CA LEU A 29 15.68 19.68 -7.43
C LEU A 29 16.13 19.96 -8.88
N CYS A 30 17.44 20.12 -9.08
CA CYS A 30 18.06 20.28 -10.39
C CYS A 30 19.04 19.14 -10.66
N GLY A 31 19.14 18.71 -11.90
CA GLY A 31 20.09 17.69 -12.32
C GLY A 31 19.60 16.27 -12.09
N LEU A 32 20.54 15.35 -11.86
CA LEU A 32 20.27 13.91 -11.72
C LEU A 32 20.23 13.51 -10.25
N HIS A 33 19.12 12.88 -9.85
CA HIS A 33 18.94 12.35 -8.49
C HIS A 33 18.65 10.87 -8.54
N HIS A 34 19.32 10.10 -7.69
CA HIS A 34 19.21 8.65 -7.60
C HIS A 34 18.47 8.27 -6.31
N PHE A 35 17.49 7.36 -6.46
CA PHE A 35 16.79 6.71 -5.36
C PHE A 35 17.04 5.21 -5.51
N ASP A 36 17.81 4.63 -4.60
CA ASP A 36 18.27 3.25 -4.68
C ASP A 36 17.34 2.33 -3.89
N ALA A 37 16.93 1.21 -4.51
CA ALA A 37 16.19 0.15 -3.82
C ALA A 37 16.96 -0.44 -2.62
N GLY A 38 18.30 -0.39 -2.64
CA GLY A 38 19.17 -0.81 -1.55
C GLY A 38 18.98 -0.03 -0.24
N GLU A 39 18.38 1.16 -0.29
CA GLU A 39 18.03 1.93 0.92
C GLU A 39 16.89 1.28 1.73
N GLY A 40 16.15 0.33 1.15
CA GLY A 40 15.12 -0.45 1.84
C GLY A 40 13.79 0.26 2.07
N HIS A 41 13.60 1.46 1.52
CA HIS A 41 12.40 2.29 1.68
C HIS A 41 11.57 2.35 0.40
N GLY A 42 10.26 2.53 0.54
CA GLY A 42 9.43 3.09 -0.50
C GLY A 42 9.55 4.62 -0.53
N TYR A 43 8.94 5.23 -1.55
CA TYR A 43 8.94 6.68 -1.68
C TYR A 43 7.58 7.21 -2.13
N VAL A 44 7.23 8.40 -1.65
CA VAL A 44 6.21 9.25 -2.23
C VAL A 44 6.85 10.57 -2.64
N HIS A 45 6.66 10.95 -3.90
CA HIS A 45 7.15 12.20 -4.45
C HIS A 45 5.95 13.00 -4.94
N VAL A 46 5.90 14.26 -4.58
CA VAL A 46 4.90 15.21 -5.02
C VAL A 46 5.60 16.27 -5.86
N LEU A 47 5.45 16.17 -7.18
CA LEU A 47 5.86 17.22 -8.12
C LEU A 47 4.83 18.34 -8.04
N ARG A 48 5.23 19.49 -7.54
CA ARG A 48 4.37 20.67 -7.40
C ARG A 48 4.40 21.55 -8.65
N ARG A 49 5.58 21.73 -9.24
CA ARG A 49 5.82 22.57 -10.43
C ARG A 49 7.02 22.07 -11.20
N GLY A 50 7.08 22.43 -12.49
CA GLY A 50 8.19 22.10 -13.37
C GLY A 50 7.96 20.80 -14.13
N GLN A 51 9.01 20.36 -14.82
CA GLN A 51 9.04 19.14 -15.61
C GLN A 51 9.91 18.10 -14.94
N LEU A 52 9.51 16.85 -15.04
CA LEU A 52 10.25 15.72 -14.49
C LEU A 52 10.35 14.60 -15.52
N ALA A 53 11.56 14.20 -15.86
CA ALA A 53 11.82 12.93 -16.52
C ALA A 53 12.27 11.90 -15.48
N VAL A 54 11.66 10.72 -15.50
CA VAL A 54 11.99 9.61 -14.61
C VAL A 54 12.48 8.44 -15.41
N SER A 55 13.56 7.80 -14.96
CA SER A 55 14.03 6.54 -15.54
C SER A 55 14.05 5.42 -14.51
N HIS A 56 13.79 4.19 -14.97
CA HIS A 56 13.75 2.98 -14.15
C HIS A 56 14.72 1.94 -14.71
N PRO A 57 16.02 2.03 -14.37
CA PRO A 57 17.04 1.14 -14.92
C PRO A 57 16.77 -0.33 -14.61
N GLY A 58 16.74 -1.17 -15.66
CA GLY A 58 16.54 -2.62 -15.49
C GLY A 58 15.12 -3.06 -15.11
N ALA A 59 14.15 -2.13 -15.06
CA ALA A 59 12.78 -2.47 -14.72
C ALA A 59 12.04 -3.13 -15.88
N CYS A 60 11.26 -4.19 -15.57
CA CYS A 60 10.37 -4.87 -16.51
C CYS A 60 8.89 -4.61 -16.21
N GLU A 61 8.56 -4.18 -14.99
CA GLU A 61 7.18 -4.01 -14.53
C GLU A 61 6.62 -2.59 -14.71
N VAL A 62 7.50 -1.62 -14.97
CA VAL A 62 7.16 -0.20 -15.22
C VAL A 62 7.87 0.29 -16.49
N PRO A 63 7.37 1.35 -17.15
CA PRO A 63 8.08 1.95 -18.29
C PRO A 63 9.49 2.37 -17.90
N GLN A 64 10.47 2.11 -18.78
CA GLN A 64 11.88 2.46 -18.51
C GLN A 64 12.13 3.96 -18.42
N ALA A 65 11.30 4.77 -19.08
CA ALA A 65 11.34 6.22 -19.00
C ALA A 65 9.91 6.79 -19.02
N MET A 66 9.70 7.84 -18.24
CA MET A 66 8.43 8.58 -18.15
C MET A 66 8.74 10.07 -18.06
N GLN A 67 7.83 10.90 -18.56
CA GLN A 67 7.91 12.35 -18.45
C GLN A 67 6.61 12.89 -17.86
N PHE A 68 6.73 13.89 -16.99
CA PHE A 68 5.62 14.55 -16.33
C PHE A 68 5.79 16.06 -16.48
N ASP A 69 4.77 16.69 -17.06
CA ASP A 69 4.75 18.14 -17.36
C ASP A 69 3.69 18.88 -16.51
N GLU A 70 3.01 18.14 -15.61
CA GLU A 70 1.98 18.68 -14.72
C GLU A 70 2.20 18.20 -13.28
N PRO A 71 1.62 18.90 -12.29
CA PRO A 71 1.68 18.49 -10.89
C PRO A 71 1.23 17.05 -10.70
N THR A 72 2.13 16.19 -10.24
CA THR A 72 1.96 14.74 -10.23
C THR A 72 2.44 14.12 -8.91
N LEU A 73 1.68 13.15 -8.40
CA LEU A 73 2.09 12.28 -7.30
C LEU A 73 2.67 11.00 -7.88
N LEU A 74 3.86 10.63 -7.41
CA LEU A 74 4.51 9.36 -7.70
C LEU A 74 4.65 8.57 -6.40
N LEU A 75 4.07 7.38 -6.34
CA LEU A 75 4.21 6.47 -5.20
C LEU A 75 4.95 5.20 -5.61
N TYR A 76 6.06 4.93 -4.97
CA TYR A 76 6.79 3.67 -4.97
C TYR A 76 6.55 3.00 -3.61
N PRO A 77 5.60 2.07 -3.49
CA PRO A 77 5.22 1.51 -2.18
C PRO A 77 6.25 0.56 -1.60
N ARG A 78 7.21 0.13 -2.40
CA ARG A 78 8.33 -0.76 -2.04
C ARG A 78 9.64 -0.16 -2.52
N PRO A 79 10.79 -0.63 -1.99
CA PRO A 79 12.10 -0.27 -2.53
C PRO A 79 12.15 -0.51 -4.03
N PHE A 80 12.43 0.54 -4.79
CA PHE A 80 12.46 0.53 -6.25
C PHE A 80 13.45 1.56 -6.76
N THR A 81 14.45 1.10 -7.53
CA THR A 81 15.46 2.01 -8.11
C THR A 81 14.85 2.87 -9.20
N HIS A 82 14.95 4.19 -9.02
CA HIS A 82 14.50 5.16 -10.01
C HIS A 82 15.39 6.42 -9.97
N HIS A 83 15.47 7.09 -11.10
CA HIS A 83 16.30 8.29 -11.25
C HIS A 83 15.44 9.43 -11.76
N PHE A 84 15.59 10.59 -11.14
CA PHE A 84 15.00 11.84 -11.61
C PHE A 84 16.00 12.63 -12.42
N HIS A 85 15.58 13.09 -13.60
CA HIS A 85 16.33 13.92 -14.51
C HIS A 85 15.60 15.24 -14.65
N ASN A 86 16.14 16.29 -14.01
CA ASN A 86 15.55 17.62 -14.04
C ASN A 86 16.40 18.56 -14.88
N PRO A 87 15.79 19.50 -15.63
CA PRO A 87 16.56 20.53 -16.34
C PRO A 87 17.44 21.32 -15.37
N PRO A 88 18.70 21.62 -15.72
CA PRO A 88 19.62 22.31 -14.81
C PRO A 88 19.26 23.78 -14.57
N THR A 89 18.44 24.40 -15.41
CA THR A 89 18.08 25.82 -15.38
C THR A 89 16.66 26.09 -14.87
N GLU A 90 15.80 25.07 -14.90
CA GLU A 90 14.40 25.15 -14.44
C GLU A 90 14.16 23.99 -13.51
N GLY A 91 14.59 24.12 -12.26
CA GLY A 91 14.40 23.09 -11.25
C GLY A 91 12.93 22.74 -11.06
N ALA A 92 12.66 21.45 -10.93
CA ALA A 92 11.32 21.02 -10.55
C ALA A 92 11.16 21.13 -9.03
N ASP A 93 10.03 21.67 -8.59
CA ASP A 93 9.70 21.83 -7.17
C ASP A 93 9.04 20.55 -6.64
N PHE A 94 9.73 19.87 -5.73
CA PHE A 94 9.32 18.59 -5.15
C PHE A 94 9.19 18.65 -3.65
N THR A 95 8.27 17.83 -3.16
CA THR A 95 8.30 17.41 -1.77
C THR A 95 8.24 15.88 -1.73
N CYS A 96 9.25 15.25 -1.13
CA CYS A 96 9.42 13.80 -1.13
C CYS A 96 9.49 13.26 0.30
N ALA A 97 8.87 12.11 0.53
CA ALA A 97 9.01 11.36 1.77
C ALA A 97 9.40 9.90 1.51
N ARG A 98 10.21 9.35 2.41
CA ARG A 98 10.43 7.91 2.53
C ARG A 98 9.21 7.27 3.15
N LEU A 99 8.85 6.08 2.67
CA LEU A 99 7.73 5.31 3.18
C LEU A 99 8.23 4.01 3.79
N ASP A 100 7.83 3.76 5.02
CA ASP A 100 8.08 2.53 5.73
C ASP A 100 6.74 1.89 6.09
N PHE A 101 6.49 0.70 5.56
CA PHE A 101 5.39 -0.15 5.99
C PHE A 101 5.87 -1.09 7.09
N GLU A 102 5.11 -1.18 8.18
CA GLU A 102 5.41 -2.13 9.25
C GLU A 102 5.42 -3.56 8.68
N GLY A 103 6.49 -4.30 8.94
CA GLY A 103 6.73 -5.59 8.27
C GLY A 103 7.62 -5.50 7.02
N GLY A 104 8.03 -4.30 6.59
CA GLY A 104 8.97 -4.08 5.50
C GLY A 104 8.41 -4.41 4.11
N PRO A 105 9.27 -4.84 3.15
CA PRO A 105 8.86 -5.09 1.76
C PRO A 105 7.81 -6.19 1.58
N ASP A 106 7.69 -7.08 2.57
CA ASP A 106 6.70 -8.17 2.56
C ASP A 106 5.35 -7.76 3.12
N ASN A 107 5.18 -6.51 3.50
CA ASN A 107 3.90 -5.98 3.96
C ASN A 107 2.79 -6.26 2.93
N PRO A 108 1.65 -6.87 3.33
CA PRO A 108 0.59 -7.24 2.40
C PRO A 108 0.02 -6.07 1.61
N LEU A 109 -0.10 -4.90 2.23
CA LEU A 109 -0.58 -3.68 1.57
C LEU A 109 0.44 -3.19 0.54
N ALA A 110 1.71 -3.06 0.92
CA ALA A 110 2.77 -2.63 0.02
C ALA A 110 2.91 -3.57 -1.19
N ARG A 111 2.77 -4.89 -0.99
CA ARG A 111 2.82 -5.90 -2.07
C ARG A 111 1.59 -5.89 -2.97
N ALA A 112 0.44 -5.49 -2.45
CA ALA A 112 -0.80 -5.42 -3.23
C ALA A 112 -0.86 -4.19 -4.16
N LEU A 113 -0.03 -3.18 -3.91
CA LEU A 113 0.05 -1.99 -4.73
C LEU A 113 0.93 -2.24 -5.97
N PRO A 114 0.65 -1.58 -7.10
CA PRO A 114 1.55 -1.54 -8.25
C PRO A 114 2.96 -1.06 -7.84
N PRO A 115 4.02 -1.44 -8.56
CA PRO A 115 5.38 -1.00 -8.25
C PRO A 115 5.54 0.52 -8.35
N LEU A 116 4.77 1.15 -9.21
CA LEU A 116 4.63 2.60 -9.37
C LEU A 116 3.17 2.96 -9.53
N ILE A 117 2.75 4.01 -8.82
CA ILE A 117 1.49 4.71 -9.05
C ILE A 117 1.85 6.16 -9.38
N ALA A 118 1.49 6.60 -10.56
CA ALA A 118 1.72 7.98 -11.04
C ALA A 118 0.37 8.59 -11.39
N LEU A 119 -0.01 9.67 -10.69
CA LEU A 119 -1.32 10.31 -10.84
C LEU A 119 -1.17 11.83 -10.83
N PRO A 120 -1.80 12.54 -11.79
CA PRO A 120 -1.96 13.99 -11.68
C PRO A 120 -2.61 14.35 -10.34
N LEU A 121 -2.11 15.35 -9.64
CA LEU A 121 -2.65 15.76 -8.34
C LEU A 121 -4.14 16.12 -8.42
N ALA A 122 -4.55 16.70 -9.54
CA ALA A 122 -5.94 17.09 -9.78
C ALA A 122 -6.91 15.90 -9.92
N SER A 123 -6.41 14.70 -10.23
CA SER A 123 -7.26 13.51 -10.41
C SER A 123 -7.66 12.84 -9.09
N VAL A 124 -6.94 13.15 -7.99
CA VAL A 124 -7.16 12.49 -6.69
C VAL A 124 -7.97 13.40 -5.77
N ALA A 125 -9.29 13.21 -5.76
CA ALA A 125 -10.18 13.99 -4.90
C ALA A 125 -9.80 13.85 -3.40
N GLY A 126 -9.81 14.98 -2.69
CA GLY A 126 -9.50 15.05 -1.26
C GLY A 126 -8.02 15.21 -0.92
N LEU A 127 -7.12 15.32 -1.91
CA LEU A 127 -5.72 15.67 -1.69
C LEU A 127 -5.50 17.17 -1.48
N GLU A 128 -6.37 18.02 -1.99
CA GLU A 128 -6.17 19.47 -2.10
C GLU A 128 -5.80 20.12 -0.77
N LEU A 129 -6.55 19.80 0.29
CA LEU A 129 -6.31 20.36 1.63
C LEU A 129 -5.02 19.83 2.25
N ALA A 130 -4.73 18.53 2.07
CA ALA A 130 -3.51 17.93 2.59
C ALA A 130 -2.26 18.50 1.88
N LEU A 131 -2.34 18.67 0.56
CA LEU A 131 -1.26 19.27 -0.24
C LEU A 131 -1.08 20.75 0.07
N ALA A 132 -2.16 21.51 0.23
CA ALA A 132 -2.08 22.93 0.63
C ALA A 132 -1.37 23.08 1.98
N LEU A 133 -1.70 22.22 2.96
CA LEU A 133 -1.03 22.22 4.25
C LEU A 133 0.44 21.77 4.13
N LEU A 134 0.72 20.74 3.33
CA LEU A 134 2.07 20.26 3.06
C LEU A 134 2.96 21.39 2.52
N PHE A 135 2.50 22.06 1.47
CA PHE A 135 3.25 23.12 0.82
C PHE A 135 3.41 24.37 1.71
N ALA A 136 2.36 24.75 2.44
CA ALA A 136 2.46 25.84 3.39
C ALA A 136 3.52 25.60 4.48
N GLU A 137 3.63 24.35 4.96
CA GLU A 137 4.57 23.98 6.00
C GLU A 137 6.00 23.79 5.45
N THR A 138 6.16 23.35 4.20
CA THR A 138 7.49 23.24 3.56
C THR A 138 8.02 24.58 3.07
N ASP A 139 7.14 25.50 2.61
CA ASP A 139 7.51 26.85 2.18
C ASP A 139 7.94 27.74 3.36
N ARG A 140 7.38 27.52 4.55
CA ARG A 140 7.68 28.32 5.76
C ARG A 140 7.80 27.41 6.99
N PRO A 141 8.93 26.70 7.12
CA PRO A 141 9.14 25.77 8.23
C PRO A 141 9.06 26.47 9.59
N ARG A 142 8.29 25.90 10.52
CA ARG A 142 8.17 26.37 11.91
C ARG A 142 8.57 25.27 12.90
N CYS A 143 8.56 25.60 14.20
CA CYS A 143 8.82 24.61 15.23
C CYS A 143 7.85 23.42 15.10
N GLY A 144 8.39 22.18 15.08
CA GLY A 144 7.63 20.95 14.86
C GLY A 144 7.36 20.60 13.40
N HIS A 145 7.84 21.41 12.45
CA HIS A 145 7.63 21.25 11.01
C HIS A 145 7.88 19.81 10.51
N ARG A 146 9.02 19.18 10.84
CA ARG A 146 9.33 17.83 10.36
C ARG A 146 8.28 16.82 10.78
N LEU A 147 7.87 16.84 12.04
CA LEU A 147 6.85 15.92 12.53
C LEU A 147 5.49 16.16 11.85
N LEU A 148 5.12 17.44 11.65
CA LEU A 148 3.89 17.79 10.98
C LEU A 148 3.89 17.32 9.53
N VAL A 149 4.96 17.58 8.78
CA VAL A 149 5.10 17.14 7.38
C VAL A 149 5.06 15.61 7.27
N ASP A 150 5.72 14.87 8.16
CA ASP A 150 5.65 13.41 8.21
C ASP A 150 4.19 12.94 8.33
N ARG A 151 3.40 13.54 9.23
CA ARG A 151 1.97 13.21 9.41
C ARG A 151 1.11 13.60 8.21
N ILE A 152 1.42 14.72 7.56
CA ILE A 152 0.69 15.12 6.35
C ILE A 152 0.94 14.12 5.21
N PHE A 153 2.17 13.63 5.05
CA PHE A 153 2.44 12.58 4.06
C PHE A 153 1.69 11.28 4.36
N GLU A 154 1.54 10.89 5.62
CA GLU A 154 0.69 9.75 6.00
C GLU A 154 -0.77 9.99 5.56
N VAL A 155 -1.30 11.21 5.74
CA VAL A 155 -2.64 11.59 5.26
C VAL A 155 -2.72 11.53 3.75
N VAL A 156 -1.72 12.05 3.02
CA VAL A 156 -1.65 11.99 1.55
C VAL A 156 -1.72 10.54 1.06
N VAL A 157 -0.97 9.62 1.66
CA VAL A 157 -1.00 8.20 1.29
C VAL A 157 -2.36 7.56 1.62
N ILE A 158 -2.98 7.90 2.74
CA ILE A 158 -4.34 7.41 3.08
C ILE A 158 -5.37 7.89 2.04
N GLN A 159 -5.32 9.14 1.63
CA GLN A 159 -6.21 9.67 0.59
C GLN A 159 -5.98 8.96 -0.75
N LEU A 160 -4.74 8.72 -1.11
CA LEU A 160 -4.40 7.93 -2.30
C LEU A 160 -4.94 6.50 -2.21
N LEU A 161 -4.82 5.83 -1.08
CA LEU A 161 -5.38 4.49 -0.88
C LEU A 161 -6.91 4.48 -0.99
N ARG A 162 -7.60 5.51 -0.50
CA ARG A 162 -9.04 5.70 -0.70
C ARG A 162 -9.38 5.81 -2.18
N TRP A 163 -8.66 6.68 -2.88
CA TRP A 163 -8.85 6.85 -4.32
C TRP A 163 -8.63 5.53 -5.08
N LEU A 164 -7.60 4.77 -4.74
CA LEU A 164 -7.32 3.46 -5.34
C LEU A 164 -8.44 2.43 -5.12
N LEU A 165 -9.10 2.46 -3.95
CA LEU A 165 -10.25 1.60 -3.67
C LEU A 165 -11.49 2.00 -4.48
N ASP A 166 -11.62 3.26 -4.82
CA ASP A 166 -12.74 3.76 -5.62
C ASP A 166 -12.47 3.66 -7.13
N HIS A 167 -11.18 3.70 -7.55
CA HIS A 167 -10.74 3.71 -8.96
C HIS A 167 -9.68 2.61 -9.28
N PRO A 168 -9.89 1.33 -8.88
CA PRO A 168 -8.84 0.31 -9.00
C PRO A 168 -8.45 -0.01 -10.46
N ARG A 169 -9.37 0.19 -11.41
CA ARG A 169 -9.11 -0.04 -12.85
C ARG A 169 -8.26 1.08 -13.45
N GLU A 170 -8.56 2.32 -13.13
CA GLU A 170 -7.82 3.50 -13.60
C GLU A 170 -6.37 3.50 -13.11
N ALA A 171 -6.16 3.00 -11.88
CA ALA A 171 -4.84 2.82 -11.29
C ALA A 171 -4.05 1.61 -11.83
N GLY A 172 -4.59 0.84 -12.76
CA GLY A 172 -3.94 -0.37 -13.27
C GLY A 172 -3.72 -1.45 -12.21
N VAL A 173 -4.52 -1.46 -11.13
CA VAL A 173 -4.38 -2.44 -10.05
C VAL A 173 -4.77 -3.82 -10.55
N ARG A 174 -3.85 -4.78 -10.42
CA ARG A 174 -4.10 -6.18 -10.77
C ARG A 174 -5.10 -6.84 -9.80
N PRO A 175 -5.80 -7.93 -10.21
CA PRO A 175 -6.61 -8.73 -9.30
C PRO A 175 -5.83 -9.08 -8.03
N GLY A 176 -6.41 -8.78 -6.86
CA GLY A 176 -5.73 -8.97 -5.59
C GLY A 176 -6.46 -8.36 -4.41
N PHE A 177 -5.69 -8.00 -3.40
CA PHE A 177 -6.19 -7.40 -2.18
C PHE A 177 -6.97 -6.09 -2.42
N ILE A 178 -6.40 -5.15 -3.17
CA ILE A 178 -7.02 -3.83 -3.41
C ILE A 178 -8.34 -3.98 -4.17
N THR A 179 -8.36 -4.74 -5.28
CA THR A 179 -9.58 -4.99 -6.06
C THR A 179 -10.64 -5.74 -5.25
N GLY A 180 -10.22 -6.67 -4.38
CA GLY A 180 -11.12 -7.35 -3.44
C GLY A 180 -11.73 -6.40 -2.43
N MET A 181 -10.94 -5.49 -1.86
CA MET A 181 -11.41 -4.45 -0.93
C MET A 181 -12.25 -3.37 -1.61
N ALA A 182 -12.03 -3.11 -2.90
CA ALA A 182 -12.86 -2.23 -3.70
C ALA A 182 -14.26 -2.84 -3.97
N HIS A 183 -14.37 -4.16 -4.03
CA HIS A 183 -15.64 -4.85 -4.34
C HIS A 183 -16.60 -4.84 -3.13
N PRO A 184 -17.81 -4.25 -3.23
CA PRO A 184 -18.68 -3.98 -2.08
C PRO A 184 -19.06 -5.20 -1.23
N ARG A 185 -19.23 -6.38 -1.87
CA ARG A 185 -19.58 -7.62 -1.17
C ARG A 185 -18.35 -8.37 -0.67
N LEU A 186 -17.31 -8.51 -1.50
CA LEU A 186 -16.10 -9.26 -1.13
C LEU A 186 -15.34 -8.58 0.01
N ALA A 187 -15.34 -7.25 0.08
CA ALA A 187 -14.72 -6.50 1.16
C ALA A 187 -15.21 -6.95 2.54
N ARG A 188 -16.49 -7.27 2.70
CA ARG A 188 -17.04 -7.76 3.98
C ARG A 188 -16.41 -9.09 4.40
N ALA A 189 -16.25 -10.03 3.47
CA ALA A 189 -15.62 -11.32 3.74
C ALA A 189 -14.11 -11.17 4.00
N LEU A 190 -13.44 -10.30 3.23
CA LEU A 190 -12.02 -9.99 3.43
C LEU A 190 -11.76 -9.38 4.80
N MET A 191 -12.55 -8.38 5.20
CA MET A 191 -12.42 -7.77 6.52
C MET A 191 -12.69 -8.78 7.64
N ALA A 192 -13.72 -9.63 7.51
CA ALA A 192 -13.99 -10.68 8.49
C ALA A 192 -12.79 -11.64 8.64
N MET A 193 -12.14 -12.03 7.53
CA MET A 193 -10.89 -12.80 7.56
C MET A 193 -9.73 -12.05 8.23
N HIS A 194 -9.62 -10.74 7.97
CA HIS A 194 -8.58 -9.91 8.55
C HIS A 194 -8.77 -9.70 10.05
N ASP A 195 -10.01 -9.51 10.50
CA ASP A 195 -10.33 -9.26 11.91
C ASP A 195 -10.17 -10.51 12.77
N ALA A 196 -10.50 -11.67 12.22
CA ALA A 196 -10.41 -12.93 12.94
C ALA A 196 -9.63 -13.99 12.13
N PRO A 197 -8.32 -13.79 11.86
CA PRO A 197 -7.54 -14.70 11.02
C PRO A 197 -7.45 -16.12 11.59
N GLY A 198 -7.48 -16.27 12.90
CA GLY A 198 -7.43 -17.58 13.57
C GLY A 198 -8.73 -18.39 13.47
N GLN A 199 -9.83 -17.76 13.08
CA GLN A 199 -11.10 -18.44 13.03
C GLN A 199 -11.15 -19.52 11.93
N ALA A 200 -11.88 -20.61 12.19
CA ALA A 200 -12.17 -21.65 11.20
C ALA A 200 -13.16 -21.12 10.15
N TRP A 201 -12.64 -20.44 9.15
CA TRP A 201 -13.42 -19.92 8.04
C TRP A 201 -13.77 -21.02 7.04
N THR A 202 -15.05 -21.18 6.76
CA THR A 202 -15.54 -22.05 5.69
C THR A 202 -16.05 -21.19 4.53
N LEU A 203 -16.10 -21.78 3.33
CA LEU A 203 -16.66 -21.11 2.14
C LEU A 203 -18.10 -20.62 2.41
N ALA A 204 -18.91 -21.40 3.14
CA ALA A 204 -20.28 -21.03 3.49
C ALA A 204 -20.34 -19.79 4.39
N ARG A 205 -19.49 -19.71 5.41
CA ARG A 205 -19.42 -18.56 6.33
C ARG A 205 -18.97 -17.29 5.60
N LEU A 206 -17.93 -17.39 4.76
CA LEU A 206 -17.44 -16.26 3.98
C LEU A 206 -18.46 -15.76 2.96
N ALA A 207 -19.15 -16.68 2.27
CA ALA A 207 -20.25 -16.35 1.38
C ALA A 207 -21.39 -15.64 2.12
N GLY A 208 -21.70 -16.09 3.36
CA GLY A 208 -22.67 -15.42 4.24
C GLY A 208 -22.24 -13.98 4.58
N CYS A 209 -20.97 -13.74 4.93
CA CYS A 209 -20.44 -12.38 5.18
C CYS A 209 -20.61 -11.48 3.93
N ALA A 210 -20.39 -12.03 2.74
CA ALA A 210 -20.54 -11.32 1.48
C ALA A 210 -22.01 -11.15 1.02
N GLY A 211 -22.97 -11.82 1.67
CA GLY A 211 -24.37 -11.86 1.23
C GLY A 211 -24.53 -12.54 -0.14
N MET A 212 -23.79 -13.64 -0.37
CA MET A 212 -23.73 -14.36 -1.65
C MET A 212 -23.96 -15.86 -1.47
N SER A 213 -24.40 -16.54 -2.54
CA SER A 213 -24.34 -18.01 -2.56
C SER A 213 -22.89 -18.49 -2.60
N ARG A 214 -22.62 -19.73 -2.15
CA ARG A 214 -21.27 -20.31 -2.13
C ARG A 214 -20.61 -20.29 -3.52
N THR A 215 -21.34 -20.67 -4.55
CA THR A 215 -20.84 -20.72 -5.93
C THR A 215 -20.53 -19.32 -6.46
N ALA A 216 -21.45 -18.36 -6.29
CA ALA A 216 -21.25 -16.98 -6.73
C ALA A 216 -20.07 -16.32 -5.99
N PHE A 217 -19.95 -16.57 -4.67
CA PHE A 217 -18.83 -16.04 -3.88
C PHE A 217 -17.47 -16.59 -4.35
N ALA A 218 -17.37 -17.92 -4.53
CA ALA A 218 -16.12 -18.55 -4.95
C ALA A 218 -15.68 -18.06 -6.33
N GLY A 219 -16.61 -17.94 -7.27
CA GLY A 219 -16.35 -17.42 -8.62
C GLY A 219 -15.88 -15.96 -8.59
N ALA A 220 -16.67 -15.08 -7.96
CA ALA A 220 -16.33 -13.66 -7.85
C ALA A 220 -15.02 -13.43 -7.10
N PHE A 221 -14.78 -14.18 -6.02
CA PHE A 221 -13.54 -14.06 -5.26
C PHE A 221 -12.31 -14.42 -6.12
N ARG A 222 -12.39 -15.52 -6.88
CA ARG A 222 -11.30 -15.94 -7.77
C ARG A 222 -11.06 -14.94 -8.91
N GLU A 223 -12.13 -14.41 -9.49
CA GLU A 223 -12.04 -13.39 -10.55
C GLU A 223 -11.42 -12.09 -10.05
N VAL A 224 -11.91 -11.57 -8.92
CA VAL A 224 -11.54 -10.23 -8.41
C VAL A 224 -10.25 -10.27 -7.61
N VAL A 225 -10.01 -11.33 -6.82
CA VAL A 225 -8.83 -11.45 -5.94
C VAL A 225 -7.72 -12.31 -6.56
N GLY A 226 -8.02 -13.02 -7.66
CA GLY A 226 -7.03 -13.82 -8.39
C GLY A 226 -6.64 -15.15 -7.73
N GLN A 227 -7.24 -15.51 -6.60
CA GLN A 227 -6.94 -16.74 -5.85
C GLN A 227 -8.17 -17.25 -5.08
N THR A 228 -8.08 -18.44 -4.49
CA THR A 228 -9.18 -18.96 -3.67
C THR A 228 -9.24 -18.25 -2.30
N PRO A 229 -10.42 -18.21 -1.63
CA PRO A 229 -10.53 -17.66 -0.28
C PRO A 229 -9.61 -18.35 0.74
N ALA A 230 -9.38 -19.67 0.60
CA ALA A 230 -8.49 -20.42 1.48
C ALA A 230 -7.01 -20.05 1.28
N ASP A 231 -6.58 -19.92 0.02
CA ASP A 231 -5.21 -19.50 -0.31
C ASP A 231 -4.95 -18.07 0.15
N TYR A 232 -5.93 -17.17 -0.04
CA TYR A 232 -5.86 -15.81 0.43
C TYR A 232 -5.68 -15.75 1.96
N LEU A 233 -6.55 -16.43 2.71
CA LEU A 233 -6.47 -16.47 4.18
C LEU A 233 -5.15 -17.06 4.66
N SER A 234 -4.68 -18.15 4.03
CA SER A 234 -3.38 -18.72 4.33
C SER A 234 -2.24 -17.71 4.12
N GLY A 235 -2.28 -16.94 3.01
CA GLY A 235 -1.32 -15.86 2.76
C GLY A 235 -1.37 -14.74 3.79
N TRP A 236 -2.56 -14.32 4.17
CA TRP A 236 -2.77 -13.32 5.20
C TRP A 236 -2.20 -13.74 6.56
N ARG A 237 -2.47 -14.99 6.97
CA ARG A 237 -1.92 -15.59 8.21
C ARG A 237 -0.39 -15.62 8.20
N VAL A 238 0.22 -16.00 7.08
CA VAL A 238 1.68 -16.01 6.92
C VAL A 238 2.25 -14.58 7.00
N ALA A 239 1.62 -13.60 6.37
CA ALA A 239 2.05 -12.21 6.44
C ALA A 239 1.97 -11.64 7.87
N LEU A 240 0.91 -11.97 8.62
CA LEU A 240 0.81 -11.65 10.04
C LEU A 240 1.91 -12.33 10.87
N ALA A 241 2.19 -13.60 10.58
CA ALA A 241 3.28 -14.33 11.25
C ALA A 241 4.64 -13.67 10.98
N GLN A 242 4.91 -13.24 9.75
CA GLN A 242 6.15 -12.53 9.39
C GLN A 242 6.30 -11.23 10.18
N SER A 243 5.25 -10.41 10.25
CA SER A 243 5.28 -9.16 11.01
C SER A 243 5.55 -9.41 12.49
N ARG A 244 4.88 -10.41 13.09
CA ARG A 244 5.04 -10.77 14.49
C ARG A 244 6.42 -11.37 14.80
N LEU A 245 7.00 -12.16 13.89
CA LEU A 245 8.36 -12.69 14.02
C LEU A 245 9.40 -11.57 14.04
N ARG A 246 9.26 -10.57 13.16
CA ARG A 246 10.13 -9.39 13.17
C ARG A 246 10.01 -8.58 14.47
N ALA A 247 8.83 -8.59 15.08
CA ALA A 247 8.61 -8.02 16.42
C ALA A 247 9.09 -8.90 17.58
N GLY A 248 9.75 -10.04 17.29
CA GLY A 248 10.34 -10.93 18.28
C GLY A 248 9.36 -11.91 18.94
N GLN A 249 8.14 -12.07 18.43
CA GLN A 249 7.17 -13.00 19.00
C GLN A 249 7.52 -14.45 18.62
N PRO A 250 7.44 -15.40 19.58
CA PRO A 250 7.78 -16.80 19.33
C PRO A 250 6.73 -17.50 18.48
N VAL A 251 7.17 -18.35 17.54
CA VAL A 251 6.31 -19.11 16.59
C VAL A 251 5.22 -19.91 17.31
N LYS A 252 5.56 -20.51 18.48
CA LYS A 252 4.64 -21.35 19.25
C LYS A 252 3.41 -20.57 19.74
N ALA A 253 3.59 -19.32 20.17
CA ALA A 253 2.51 -18.49 20.68
C ALA A 253 1.54 -18.05 19.58
N MET A 254 2.06 -17.78 18.36
CA MET A 254 1.25 -17.24 17.29
C MET A 254 0.56 -18.29 16.41
N ALA A 255 1.01 -19.54 16.39
CA ALA A 255 0.47 -20.56 15.50
C ALA A 255 -1.03 -20.80 15.76
N GLU A 256 -1.43 -21.00 17.00
CA GLU A 256 -2.82 -21.22 17.39
C GLU A 256 -3.68 -19.97 17.16
N GLU A 257 -3.18 -18.81 17.57
CA GLU A 257 -3.87 -17.52 17.35
C GLU A 257 -4.14 -17.21 15.88
N LEU A 258 -3.25 -17.65 14.99
CA LEU A 258 -3.41 -17.49 13.55
C LEU A 258 -4.18 -18.67 12.91
N GLY A 259 -4.68 -19.63 13.70
CA GLY A 259 -5.51 -20.74 13.23
C GLY A 259 -4.73 -21.85 12.51
N PHE A 260 -3.46 -22.04 12.85
CA PHE A 260 -2.68 -23.21 12.47
C PHE A 260 -2.81 -24.30 13.53
N ALA A 261 -2.91 -25.55 13.12
CA ALA A 261 -3.07 -26.67 14.04
C ALA A 261 -1.90 -26.84 15.02
N ASN A 262 -0.69 -26.42 14.61
CA ASN A 262 0.53 -26.48 15.41
C ASN A 262 1.64 -25.62 14.76
N PRO A 263 2.75 -25.34 15.47
CA PRO A 263 3.89 -24.60 14.95
C PRO A 263 4.48 -25.16 13.66
N SER A 264 4.50 -26.50 13.51
CA SER A 264 5.01 -27.12 12.27
C SER A 264 4.13 -26.86 11.05
N ALA A 265 2.81 -26.72 11.24
CA ALA A 265 1.89 -26.34 10.17
C ALA A 265 2.13 -24.87 9.71
N LEU A 266 2.37 -23.96 10.66
CA LEU A 266 2.78 -22.59 10.35
C LEU A 266 4.11 -22.57 9.61
N SER A 267 5.13 -23.30 10.08
CA SER A 267 6.44 -23.34 9.43
C SER A 267 6.36 -23.87 7.99
N ARG A 268 5.56 -24.91 7.73
CA ARG A 268 5.33 -25.39 6.35
C ARG A 268 4.63 -24.36 5.47
N ALA A 269 3.59 -23.71 5.98
CA ALA A 269 2.89 -22.66 5.23
C ALA A 269 3.81 -21.46 4.93
N PHE A 270 4.70 -21.15 5.86
CA PHE A 270 5.71 -20.11 5.73
C PHE A 270 6.73 -20.48 4.65
N ALA A 271 7.35 -21.68 4.72
CA ALA A 271 8.32 -22.15 3.74
C ALA A 271 7.74 -22.20 2.32
N ALA A 272 6.51 -22.69 2.17
CA ALA A 272 5.83 -22.76 0.87
C ALA A 272 5.59 -21.39 0.21
N ARG A 273 5.50 -20.31 1.00
CA ARG A 273 5.18 -18.95 0.48
C ARG A 273 6.38 -18.01 0.39
N VAL A 274 7.37 -18.21 1.24
CA VAL A 274 8.58 -17.37 1.31
C VAL A 274 9.74 -17.97 0.54
N GLY A 275 9.61 -19.22 0.09
CA GLY A 275 10.64 -19.91 -0.72
C GLY A 275 11.90 -20.28 0.08
N LEU A 276 11.81 -20.35 1.39
CA LEU A 276 12.87 -20.88 2.25
C LEU A 276 12.67 -22.39 2.34
N SER A 277 13.37 -23.12 1.51
CA SER A 277 13.60 -24.57 1.68
C SER A 277 14.77 -24.82 2.63
#